data_a0c035b23ce6dc42e015e96f506ef48c
#
_entry.id   a0c035b23ce6dc42e015e96f506ef48c
#
_cell.length_a   1.000
_cell.length_b   1.000
_cell.length_c   1.000
_cell.angle_alpha   90.00
_cell.angle_beta   90.00
_cell.angle_gamma   90.00
#
_symmetry.space_group_name_H-M   'P 1'
#
loop_
_entity.id
_entity.type
_entity.pdbx_description
1 polymer ?
#
loop_
_entity_poly.entity_id
_entity_poly.type
_entity_poly.pdbx_seq_one_letter_code
_entity_poly.pdbx_strand_id
1 'polypeptide(L)'
;EKLEPYVDTVGQTTIGVGRNLDDRPLTDTERRVIFKEKPNRDFKAEPLSPAESRFLLMNDIQSATVDLDRRLPWWRDLSEGRQRALVDMRFNLGQKGLEQFEKTLGALRAGDHDTAAREVLDSKWANQVGGRAHTISRMLREGRMSAVAVMSPVSSSVA
;
A
#
# COMPACT_ATOMS: atom_id res chain seq x y z
N GLU A 1 -6.89 -10.63 1.19
CA GLU A 1 -6.10 -10.96 2.39
C GLU A 1 -5.71 -12.43 2.37
N LYS A 2 -4.43 -12.73 2.55
CA LYS A 2 -3.92 -14.09 2.68
C LYS A 2 -3.17 -14.22 4.00
N LEU A 3 -3.57 -15.19 4.81
CA LEU A 3 -3.06 -15.38 6.17
C LEU A 3 -1.80 -16.25 6.20
N GLU A 4 -1.46 -16.90 5.11
CA GLU A 4 -0.20 -17.63 4.90
C GLU A 4 0.67 -16.92 3.88
N PRO A 5 2.00 -17.08 3.91
CA PRO A 5 2.88 -16.48 2.92
C PRO A 5 2.58 -17.01 1.51
N TYR A 6 2.67 -16.12 0.53
CA TYR A 6 2.52 -16.48 -0.87
C TYR A 6 3.49 -15.66 -1.72
N VAL A 7 3.76 -16.13 -2.92
CA VAL A 7 4.53 -15.37 -3.91
C VAL A 7 3.52 -14.57 -4.74
N ASP A 8 3.71 -13.26 -4.78
CA ASP A 8 2.80 -12.38 -5.52
C ASP A 8 3.10 -12.39 -7.03
N THR A 9 2.35 -11.59 -7.79
CA THR A 9 2.44 -11.55 -9.26
C THR A 9 3.78 -11.05 -9.79
N VAL A 10 4.62 -10.44 -8.95
CA VAL A 10 5.97 -9.98 -9.31
C VAL A 10 7.07 -10.84 -8.67
N GLY A 11 6.72 -11.98 -8.08
CA GLY A 11 7.66 -12.94 -7.54
C GLY A 11 8.18 -12.65 -6.13
N GLN A 12 7.50 -11.82 -5.36
CA GLN A 12 7.91 -11.44 -4.00
C GLN A 12 7.11 -12.19 -2.95
N THR A 13 7.78 -12.58 -1.86
CA THR A 13 7.13 -13.26 -0.73
C THR A 13 6.25 -12.28 0.06
N THR A 14 4.96 -12.57 0.13
CA THR A 14 3.96 -11.67 0.68
C THR A 14 3.10 -12.39 1.73
N ILE A 15 2.62 -11.68 2.73
CA ILE A 15 1.75 -12.21 3.79
C ILE A 15 0.67 -11.18 4.18
N GLY A 16 -0.47 -11.68 4.65
CA GLY A 16 -1.56 -10.84 5.16
C GLY A 16 -2.18 -9.97 4.07
N VAL A 17 -2.28 -8.68 4.32
CA VAL A 17 -2.85 -7.70 3.38
C VAL A 17 -1.73 -7.09 2.55
N GLY A 18 -1.01 -7.93 1.77
CA GLY A 18 0.00 -7.46 0.82
C GLY A 18 1.35 -7.08 1.42
N ARG A 19 1.69 -7.56 2.63
CA ARG A 19 3.02 -7.31 3.22
C ARG A 19 4.07 -8.08 2.44
N ASN A 20 4.93 -7.36 1.75
CA ASN A 20 6.11 -7.93 1.09
C ASN A 20 7.21 -8.18 2.13
N LEU A 21 7.47 -9.45 2.44
CA LEU A 21 8.46 -9.84 3.44
C LEU A 21 9.91 -9.71 2.96
N ASP A 22 10.14 -9.70 1.65
CA ASP A 22 11.48 -9.55 1.09
C ASP A 22 11.96 -8.10 1.19
N ASP A 23 11.05 -7.16 0.95
CA ASP A 23 11.31 -5.73 1.04
C ASP A 23 11.15 -5.20 2.46
N ARG A 24 10.16 -5.74 3.18
CA ARG A 24 9.82 -5.30 4.52
C ARG A 24 9.56 -6.49 5.45
N PRO A 25 10.63 -7.11 5.98
CA PRO A 25 10.50 -8.24 6.90
C PRO A 25 9.80 -7.84 8.19
N LEU A 26 9.37 -8.84 8.94
CA LEU A 26 8.74 -8.60 10.24
C LEU A 26 9.71 -7.94 11.20
N THR A 27 9.27 -6.88 11.87
CA THR A 27 10.03 -6.21 12.92
C THR A 27 10.11 -7.12 14.17
N ASP A 28 11.02 -6.80 15.10
CA ASP A 28 11.13 -7.55 16.35
C ASP A 28 9.84 -7.51 17.16
N THR A 29 9.15 -6.36 17.17
CA THR A 29 7.87 -6.22 17.84
C THR A 29 6.80 -7.08 17.19
N GLU A 30 6.72 -7.07 15.87
CA GLU A 30 5.79 -7.93 15.11
C GLU A 30 6.09 -9.40 15.34
N ARG A 31 7.37 -9.79 15.33
CA ARG A 31 7.77 -11.16 15.62
C ARG A 31 7.30 -11.61 17.01
N ARG A 32 7.47 -10.77 18.02
CA ARG A 32 7.01 -11.09 19.38
C ARG A 32 5.50 -11.31 19.45
N VAL A 33 4.72 -10.51 18.73
CA VAL A 33 3.26 -10.66 18.71
C VAL A 33 2.85 -11.90 17.93
N ILE A 34 3.42 -12.11 16.75
CA ILE A 34 3.00 -13.18 15.83
C ILE A 34 3.49 -14.54 16.27
N PHE A 35 4.72 -14.64 16.74
CA PHE A 35 5.27 -15.93 17.18
C PHE A 35 4.98 -16.24 18.64
N LYS A 36 4.83 -15.22 19.50
CA LYS A 36 4.49 -15.39 20.92
C LYS A 36 5.21 -16.60 21.57
N GLU A 37 4.43 -17.61 21.93
CA GLU A 37 4.93 -18.85 22.51
C GLU A 37 5.17 -19.95 21.47
N LYS A 38 5.15 -19.59 20.18
CA LYS A 38 5.28 -20.51 19.04
C LYS A 38 6.47 -20.12 18.16
N PRO A 39 7.71 -20.27 18.64
CA PRO A 39 8.88 -19.78 17.92
C PRO A 39 9.09 -20.45 16.55
N ASN A 40 8.56 -21.66 16.37
CA ASN A 40 8.69 -22.43 15.12
C ASN A 40 7.35 -22.52 14.36
N ARG A 41 6.51 -21.52 14.47
CA ARG A 41 5.21 -21.48 13.79
C ARG A 41 5.38 -21.65 12.29
N ASP A 42 4.68 -22.63 11.75
CA ASP A 42 4.56 -22.84 10.30
C ASP A 42 3.26 -22.19 9.82
N PHE A 43 3.37 -21.13 9.06
CA PHE A 43 2.21 -20.39 8.55
C PHE A 43 1.33 -21.17 7.57
N LYS A 44 1.82 -22.29 7.02
CA LYS A 44 0.97 -23.17 6.21
C LYS A 44 0.04 -23.99 7.07
N ALA A 45 0.55 -24.51 8.20
CA ALA A 45 -0.23 -25.26 9.15
C ALA A 45 -1.05 -24.36 10.08
N GLU A 46 -0.51 -23.18 10.39
CA GLU A 46 -1.10 -22.24 11.32
C GLU A 46 -0.99 -20.80 10.76
N PRO A 47 -1.89 -20.44 9.82
CA PRO A 47 -1.88 -19.11 9.18
C PRO A 47 -2.05 -17.97 10.19
N LEU A 48 -1.82 -16.75 9.75
CA LEU A 48 -2.12 -15.57 10.56
C LEU A 48 -3.60 -15.55 10.93
N SER A 49 -3.89 -15.16 12.17
CA SER A 49 -5.27 -14.82 12.53
C SER A 49 -5.70 -13.51 11.84
N PRO A 50 -7.01 -13.28 11.69
CA PRO A 50 -7.49 -11.98 11.20
C PRO A 50 -6.97 -10.80 12.02
N ALA A 51 -6.85 -10.96 13.34
CA ALA A 51 -6.32 -9.92 14.23
C ALA A 51 -4.84 -9.65 13.97
N GLU A 52 -4.04 -10.70 13.77
CA GLU A 52 -2.62 -10.55 13.43
C GLU A 52 -2.42 -9.89 12.07
N SER A 53 -3.24 -10.27 11.09
CA SER A 53 -3.22 -9.64 9.77
C SER A 53 -3.55 -8.15 9.84
N ARG A 54 -4.58 -7.77 10.62
CA ARG A 54 -4.91 -6.37 10.84
C ARG A 54 -3.80 -5.61 11.57
N PHE A 55 -3.15 -6.24 12.53
CA PHE A 55 -2.02 -5.64 13.24
C PHE A 55 -0.88 -5.29 12.28
N LEU A 56 -0.51 -6.21 11.38
CA LEU A 56 0.49 -5.94 10.35
C LEU A 56 0.05 -4.83 9.40
N LEU A 57 -1.21 -4.83 8.97
CA LEU A 57 -1.75 -3.80 8.09
C LEU A 57 -1.69 -2.41 8.74
N MET A 58 -2.06 -2.30 10.00
CA MET A 58 -2.00 -1.01 10.71
C MET A 58 -0.57 -0.49 10.84
N ASN A 59 0.39 -1.38 11.08
CA ASN A 59 1.80 -1.01 11.11
C ASN A 59 2.27 -0.55 9.73
N ASP A 60 1.81 -1.19 8.66
CA ASP A 60 2.15 -0.81 7.29
C ASP A 60 1.58 0.56 6.92
N ILE A 61 0.35 0.83 7.31
CA ILE A 61 -0.28 2.15 7.11
C ILE A 61 0.52 3.23 7.83
N GLN A 62 0.85 2.99 9.09
CA GLN A 62 1.63 3.94 9.89
C GLN A 62 3.01 4.19 9.25
N SER A 63 3.70 3.14 8.83
CA SER A 63 4.99 3.24 8.17
C SER A 63 4.89 4.02 6.85
N ALA A 64 3.87 3.74 6.04
CA ALA A 64 3.64 4.47 4.79
C ALA A 64 3.40 5.97 5.06
N THR A 65 2.58 6.27 6.07
CA THR A 65 2.28 7.66 6.47
C THR A 65 3.56 8.40 6.90
N VAL A 66 4.39 7.76 7.72
CA VAL A 66 5.66 8.35 8.17
C VAL A 66 6.59 8.61 6.98
N ASP A 67 6.70 7.66 6.06
CA ASP A 67 7.54 7.82 4.86
C ASP A 67 7.04 8.95 3.96
N LEU A 68 5.72 9.03 3.75
CA LEU A 68 5.12 10.09 2.95
C LEU A 68 5.32 11.46 3.61
N ASP A 69 5.13 11.58 4.91
CA ASP A 69 5.36 12.83 5.64
C ASP A 69 6.80 13.31 5.50
N ARG A 70 7.75 12.39 5.55
CA ARG A 70 9.17 12.71 5.48
C ARG A 70 9.64 12.99 4.05
N ARG A 71 9.20 12.19 3.09
CA ARG A 71 9.70 12.23 1.70
C ARG A 71 8.88 13.11 0.78
N LEU A 72 7.57 13.22 1.01
CA LEU A 72 6.63 14.01 0.22
C LEU A 72 5.76 14.87 1.13
N PRO A 73 6.34 15.83 1.88
CA PRO A 73 5.60 16.57 2.93
C PRO A 73 4.35 17.30 2.42
N TRP A 74 4.28 17.61 1.14
CA TRP A 74 3.12 18.25 0.49
C TRP A 74 1.91 17.31 0.33
N TRP A 75 2.07 16.02 0.55
CA TRP A 75 1.00 15.04 0.32
C TRP A 75 -0.23 15.27 1.21
N ARG A 76 -0.02 15.84 2.40
CA ARG A 76 -1.12 16.15 3.33
C ARG A 76 -2.07 17.21 2.82
N ASP A 77 -1.63 18.04 1.86
CA ASP A 77 -2.45 19.09 1.27
C ASP A 77 -3.38 18.54 0.18
N LEU A 78 -3.19 17.30 -0.24
CA LEU A 78 -4.05 16.64 -1.21
C LEU A 78 -5.40 16.25 -0.62
N SER A 79 -6.40 16.07 -1.48
CA SER A 79 -7.70 15.52 -1.06
C SER A 79 -7.53 14.11 -0.48
N GLU A 80 -8.53 13.65 0.30
CA GLU A 80 -8.50 12.30 0.90
C GLU A 80 -8.30 11.21 -0.15
N GLY A 81 -9.00 11.30 -1.28
CA GLY A 81 -8.86 10.32 -2.36
C GLY A 81 -7.46 10.26 -2.93
N ARG A 82 -6.81 11.40 -3.11
CA ARG A 82 -5.43 11.47 -3.60
C ARG A 82 -4.43 11.00 -2.56
N GLN A 83 -4.62 11.36 -1.30
CA GLN A 83 -3.81 10.83 -0.20
C GLN A 83 -3.91 9.30 -0.16
N ARG A 84 -5.12 8.77 -0.24
CA ARG A 84 -5.35 7.33 -0.26
C ARG A 84 -4.65 6.67 -1.45
N ALA A 85 -4.71 7.28 -2.63
CA ALA A 85 -4.03 6.76 -3.81
C ALA A 85 -2.51 6.61 -3.58
N LEU A 86 -1.88 7.62 -2.95
CA LEU A 86 -0.46 7.54 -2.63
C LEU A 86 -0.15 6.45 -1.60
N VAL A 87 -0.98 6.28 -0.60
CA VAL A 87 -0.84 5.18 0.38
C VAL A 87 -0.93 3.82 -0.34
N ASP A 88 -1.90 3.64 -1.23
CA ASP A 88 -2.07 2.41 -1.99
C ASP A 88 -0.88 2.14 -2.91
N MET A 89 -0.36 3.15 -3.57
CA MET A 89 0.85 3.04 -4.39
C MET A 89 2.06 2.67 -3.52
N ARG A 90 2.20 3.29 -2.35
CA ARG A 90 3.28 2.97 -1.41
C ARG A 90 3.23 1.50 -0.97
N PHE A 91 2.05 0.95 -0.72
CA PHE A 91 1.89 -0.47 -0.39
C PHE A 91 2.36 -1.38 -1.52
N ASN A 92 2.04 -1.02 -2.75
CA ASN A 92 2.34 -1.87 -3.92
C ASN A 92 3.78 -1.77 -4.38
N LEU A 93 4.36 -0.58 -4.30
CA LEU A 93 5.64 -0.25 -4.93
C LEU A 93 6.79 -0.13 -3.94
N GLY A 94 6.52 0.00 -2.65
CA GLY A 94 7.49 0.47 -1.68
C GLY A 94 7.78 1.95 -1.86
N GLN A 95 8.50 2.56 -0.93
CA GLN A 95 8.81 3.99 -0.99
C GLN A 95 9.68 4.33 -2.19
N LYS A 96 10.70 3.53 -2.47
CA LYS A 96 11.58 3.75 -3.64
C LYS A 96 10.82 3.63 -4.95
N GLY A 97 9.95 2.63 -5.07
CA GLY A 97 9.13 2.43 -6.26
C GLY A 97 8.18 3.60 -6.49
N LEU A 98 7.52 4.09 -5.45
CA LEU A 98 6.67 5.27 -5.53
C LEU A 98 7.45 6.50 -6.00
N GLU A 99 8.64 6.75 -5.46
CA GLU A 99 9.46 7.90 -5.81
C GLU A 99 9.95 7.88 -7.26
N GLN A 100 9.97 6.72 -7.91
CA GLN A 100 10.29 6.62 -9.34
C GLN A 100 9.19 7.19 -10.25
N PHE A 101 7.98 7.35 -9.73
CA PHE A 101 6.88 8.00 -10.45
C PHE A 101 7.02 9.52 -10.42
N GLU A 102 8.16 10.02 -10.87
CA GLU A 102 8.49 11.45 -10.80
C GLU A 102 7.49 12.36 -11.52
N LYS A 103 7.03 11.93 -12.70
CA LYS A 103 6.05 12.71 -13.48
C LYS A 103 4.69 12.75 -12.78
N THR A 104 4.24 11.62 -12.23
CA THR A 104 3.01 11.55 -11.46
C THR A 104 3.07 12.44 -10.24
N LEU A 105 4.14 12.32 -9.46
CA LEU A 105 4.31 13.10 -8.22
C LEU A 105 4.46 14.59 -8.52
N GLY A 106 5.22 14.95 -9.54
CA GLY A 106 5.37 16.34 -9.98
C GLY A 106 4.06 16.96 -10.42
N ALA A 107 3.26 16.21 -11.18
CA ALA A 107 1.93 16.65 -11.62
C ALA A 107 0.97 16.83 -10.43
N LEU A 108 0.96 15.89 -9.50
CA LEU A 108 0.15 16.00 -8.28
C LEU A 108 0.51 17.24 -7.46
N ARG A 109 1.79 17.45 -7.26
CA ARG A 109 2.29 18.61 -6.51
C ARG A 109 1.91 19.92 -7.19
N ALA A 110 1.90 19.95 -8.51
CA ALA A 110 1.52 21.12 -9.30
C ALA A 110 0.01 21.32 -9.43
N GLY A 111 -0.79 20.36 -8.98
CA GLY A 111 -2.26 20.40 -9.14
C GLY A 111 -2.75 19.92 -10.50
N ASP A 112 -1.90 19.34 -11.32
CA ASP A 112 -2.26 18.79 -12.63
C ASP A 112 -2.69 17.32 -12.48
N HIS A 113 -3.91 17.14 -12.02
CA HIS A 113 -4.46 15.82 -11.67
C HIS A 113 -4.66 14.93 -12.90
N ASP A 114 -5.01 15.48 -14.04
CA ASP A 114 -5.20 14.72 -15.27
C ASP A 114 -3.89 14.10 -15.76
N THR A 115 -2.81 14.87 -15.74
CA THR A 115 -1.48 14.36 -16.08
C THR A 115 -1.04 13.27 -15.12
N ALA A 116 -1.23 13.48 -13.82
CA ALA A 116 -0.89 12.47 -12.79
C ALA A 116 -1.61 11.15 -13.06
N ALA A 117 -2.90 11.21 -13.37
CA ALA A 117 -3.71 10.03 -13.67
C ALA A 117 -3.23 9.28 -14.92
N ARG A 118 -2.89 10.01 -15.98
CA ARG A 118 -2.38 9.42 -17.22
C ARG A 118 -1.02 8.75 -17.02
N GLU A 119 -0.13 9.40 -16.30
CA GLU A 119 1.23 8.86 -16.08
C GLU A 119 1.20 7.54 -15.30
N VAL A 120 0.27 7.37 -14.37
CA VAL A 120 0.10 6.10 -13.66
C VAL A 120 -0.28 4.99 -14.65
N LEU A 121 -1.21 5.25 -15.56
CA LEU A 121 -1.66 4.25 -16.54
C LEU A 121 -0.60 3.94 -17.59
N ASP A 122 0.31 4.86 -17.87
CA ASP A 122 1.38 4.71 -18.84
C ASP A 122 2.63 4.03 -18.26
N SER A 123 2.51 3.40 -17.11
CA SER A 123 3.63 2.77 -16.42
C SER A 123 3.64 1.25 -16.64
N LYS A 124 4.83 0.64 -16.47
CA LYS A 124 4.97 -0.82 -16.47
C LYS A 124 4.15 -1.44 -15.34
N TRP A 125 4.07 -0.78 -14.20
CA TRP A 125 3.28 -1.20 -13.07
C TRP A 125 1.80 -1.36 -13.42
N ALA A 126 1.23 -0.45 -14.20
CA ALA A 126 -0.15 -0.54 -14.66
C ALA A 126 -0.43 -1.85 -15.41
N ASN A 127 0.53 -2.30 -16.22
CA ASN A 127 0.43 -3.57 -16.95
C ASN A 127 0.48 -4.79 -16.03
N GLN A 128 1.16 -4.67 -14.89
CA GLN A 128 1.29 -5.75 -13.90
C GLN A 128 0.06 -5.89 -12.99
N VAL A 129 -0.55 -4.77 -12.59
CA VAL A 129 -1.64 -4.76 -11.59
C VAL A 129 -3.02 -4.53 -12.19
N GLY A 130 -3.12 -4.16 -13.45
CA GLY A 130 -4.39 -4.05 -14.17
C GLY A 130 -5.40 -3.11 -13.52
N GLY A 131 -6.54 -3.64 -13.07
CA GLY A 131 -7.65 -2.85 -12.52
C GLY A 131 -7.28 -1.93 -11.36
N ARG A 132 -6.27 -2.29 -10.57
CA ARG A 132 -5.79 -1.45 -9.47
C ARG A 132 -5.22 -0.13 -9.98
N ALA A 133 -4.45 -0.15 -11.06
CA ALA A 133 -3.91 1.06 -11.67
C ALA A 133 -5.03 1.98 -12.16
N HIS A 134 -6.09 1.44 -12.73
CA HIS A 134 -7.26 2.22 -13.16
C HIS A 134 -7.99 2.85 -11.97
N THR A 135 -8.14 2.12 -10.88
CA THR A 135 -8.75 2.64 -9.64
C THR A 135 -7.93 3.80 -9.10
N ILE A 136 -6.61 3.63 -8.98
CA ILE A 136 -5.70 4.67 -8.50
C ILE A 136 -5.71 5.89 -9.43
N SER A 137 -5.65 5.67 -10.73
CA SER A 137 -5.72 6.75 -11.73
C SER A 137 -7.00 7.59 -11.55
N ARG A 138 -8.14 6.93 -11.35
CA ARG A 138 -9.41 7.62 -11.11
C ARG A 138 -9.38 8.42 -9.81
N MET A 139 -8.85 7.87 -8.73
CA MET A 139 -8.72 8.56 -7.45
C MET A 139 -7.82 9.81 -7.57
N LEU A 140 -6.74 9.71 -8.33
CA LEU A 140 -5.84 10.84 -8.59
C LEU A 140 -6.53 11.92 -9.40
N ARG A 141 -7.32 11.56 -10.39
CA ARG A 141 -8.05 12.52 -11.25
C ARG A 141 -9.19 13.18 -10.50
N GLU A 142 -10.06 12.39 -9.88
CA GLU A 142 -11.29 12.88 -9.26
C GLU A 142 -11.09 13.42 -7.85
N GLY A 143 -10.06 12.95 -7.15
CA GLY A 143 -9.78 13.35 -5.77
C GLY A 143 -10.73 12.74 -4.74
N ARG A 144 -11.56 11.76 -5.14
CA ARG A 144 -12.51 11.06 -4.28
C ARG A 144 -12.10 9.63 -4.08
N MET A 145 -12.56 9.05 -2.98
CA MET A 145 -12.42 7.61 -2.75
C MET A 145 -13.27 6.85 -3.75
N SER A 146 -12.68 5.83 -4.40
CA SER A 146 -13.47 4.91 -5.23
C SER A 146 -14.30 3.99 -4.33
N ALA A 147 -15.35 3.37 -4.87
CA ALA A 147 -16.14 2.39 -4.15
C ALA A 147 -15.26 1.24 -3.61
N VAL A 148 -14.26 0.81 -4.39
CA VAL A 148 -13.30 -0.23 -3.99
C VAL A 148 -12.43 0.25 -2.83
N ALA A 149 -11.92 1.48 -2.88
CA ALA A 149 -11.11 2.05 -1.81
C ALA A 149 -11.88 2.24 -0.51
N VAL A 150 -13.15 2.68 -0.60
CA VAL A 150 -14.04 2.83 0.56
C VAL A 150 -14.25 1.50 1.29
N MET A 151 -14.23 0.39 0.58
CA MET A 151 -14.38 -0.96 1.15
C MET A 151 -13.11 -1.46 1.85
N SER A 152 -11.99 -0.77 1.74
CA SER A 152 -10.72 -1.22 2.34
C SER A 152 -10.59 -0.74 3.80
N PRO A 153 -9.81 -1.47 4.64
CA PRO A 153 -9.60 -1.10 6.04
C PRO A 153 -9.02 0.29 6.25
N VAL A 154 -8.23 0.80 5.29
CA VAL A 154 -7.62 2.13 5.39
C VAL A 154 -8.69 3.23 5.33
N SER A 155 -9.67 3.11 4.44
CA SER A 155 -10.73 4.12 4.31
C SER A 155 -11.63 4.17 5.53
N SER A 156 -11.88 3.06 6.21
CA SER A 156 -12.70 3.04 7.43
C SER A 156 -12.02 3.73 8.62
N SER A 157 -10.71 3.87 8.61
CA SER A 157 -9.96 4.53 9.69
C SER A 157 -9.93 6.05 9.55
N VAL A 158 -10.38 6.61 8.43
CA VAL A 158 -10.33 8.03 8.11
C VAL A 158 -11.65 8.74 8.45
N ALA A 159 -12.68 7.98 8.71
CA ALA A 159 -14.02 8.49 8.98
C ALA A 159 -14.13 9.35 10.26
#